data_e34f2ec002984479f75c67fb9800cdc3
#
_entry.id   e34f2ec002984479f75c67fb9800cdc3
#
_cell.length_a   1.000
_cell.length_b   1.000
_cell.length_c   1.000
_cell.angle_alpha   90.00
_cell.angle_beta   90.00
_cell.angle_gamma   90.00
#
_symmetry.space_group_name_H-M   'P 1'
#
loop_
_entity.id
_entity.type
_entity.pdbx_description
1 polymer ?
#
loop_
_entity_poly.entity_id
_entity_poly.type
_entity_poly.pdbx_seq_one_letter_code
_entity_poly.pdbx_strand_id
1 'polypeptide(L)'
;MFQSRTHTCNELRLENAGEQVRIVGWMENVREVGQNFAFVVVRDFYGTTQVVIETEDMMKVVKALNKESTIAVEGTVRERASKNPKLPTGDIEVVPTKIEVLGRCRYNELPFEINRSRDADEALRLKYRYLDLRNPAVKQNIILRCQVVAALRAAMTAHGFLEITTPILTASSPEGARDYLVPARKHPGKFYALPQAPQQFKQLLMTSGFDRYFQIAPCFRDEDARGDRSPGEFYQLDMEMAFATQDDVFAVLEDVLPPIFAKYGKYNIASEAPFRRISYRDAMETYGSDKPDLRIDLTVQDMTALVAGSDFAPFAAGNTVKAVVVPDCTMARKAIDKLCADVEVQAGSKPYWFKVDEQGNFAGGIAKFLTDKAAEITAALGLKPGCFVGVTAGKKTAAQKTAGVLRAKLGAAVPGHMDTERYEFCWIVDFPMYEIGEESGELEFCHNPFSMPNGGLEILEQAERGEVDPLDIYAYQYDLVCNGVELSSGAVRNHDPEIMVKAFELVRLGEDDVKAKFPAMYNAFCYGAPPHAGIAPGVDRMVMLLAGEDCIREIIPFPMNKNAQDVMMGAPGTVEPHQLEELHIAVVGDTEPDTEA
;
A
#
# COMPACT_ATOMS: atom_id res chain seq x y z
N MET A 1 -15.18 15.04 33.15
CA MET A 1 -14.93 13.66 33.59
C MET A 1 -16.19 12.85 33.33
N PHE A 2 -16.09 11.71 32.65
CA PHE A 2 -17.29 10.89 32.37
C PHE A 2 -17.78 10.26 33.68
N GLN A 3 -19.08 10.32 33.97
CA GLN A 3 -19.65 9.73 35.17
C GLN A 3 -19.49 8.20 35.27
N SER A 4 -19.18 7.53 34.13
CA SER A 4 -19.05 6.09 34.06
C SER A 4 -17.76 5.53 34.69
N ARG A 5 -16.68 6.33 34.74
CA ARG A 5 -15.38 5.95 35.32
C ARG A 5 -14.65 7.18 35.89
N THR A 6 -13.83 6.99 36.91
CA THR A 6 -12.95 8.01 37.47
C THR A 6 -11.59 8.02 36.77
N HIS A 7 -11.06 6.83 36.43
CA HIS A 7 -9.77 6.61 35.81
C HIS A 7 -9.88 5.58 34.69
N THR A 8 -8.99 5.68 33.71
CA THR A 8 -8.76 4.62 32.73
C THR A 8 -7.90 3.50 33.33
N CYS A 9 -7.90 2.32 32.66
CA CYS A 9 -7.12 1.17 33.13
C CYS A 9 -5.59 1.35 33.01
N ASN A 10 -5.08 2.50 32.58
CA ASN A 10 -3.65 2.78 32.50
C ASN A 10 -3.21 4.03 33.28
N GLU A 11 -4.12 4.74 33.92
CA GLU A 11 -3.78 6.01 34.63
C GLU A 11 -3.27 5.79 36.05
N LEU A 12 -3.71 4.72 36.73
CA LEU A 12 -3.40 4.50 38.13
C LEU A 12 -1.91 4.21 38.38
N ARG A 13 -1.36 4.87 39.38
CA ARG A 13 0.03 4.73 39.84
C ARG A 13 0.07 4.59 41.36
N LEU A 14 1.27 4.41 41.92
CA LEU A 14 1.47 4.24 43.38
C LEU A 14 0.98 5.46 44.18
N GLU A 15 1.04 6.66 43.62
CA GLU A 15 0.53 7.89 44.22
C GLU A 15 -0.99 7.88 44.44
N ASN A 16 -1.72 7.06 43.71
CA ASN A 16 -3.16 6.88 43.89
C ASN A 16 -3.52 5.87 45.01
N ALA A 17 -2.54 5.30 45.72
CA ALA A 17 -2.80 4.35 46.77
C ALA A 17 -3.68 4.96 47.87
N GLY A 18 -4.77 4.29 48.24
CA GLY A 18 -5.79 4.75 49.17
C GLY A 18 -6.97 5.47 48.52
N GLU A 19 -6.89 5.84 47.25
CA GLU A 19 -8.00 6.47 46.53
C GLU A 19 -9.13 5.51 46.22
N GLN A 20 -10.36 6.00 46.26
CA GLN A 20 -11.55 5.32 45.76
C GLN A 20 -11.71 5.59 44.26
N VAL A 21 -11.70 4.54 43.48
CA VAL A 21 -11.75 4.64 42.03
C VAL A 21 -12.89 3.81 41.44
N ARG A 22 -13.33 4.20 40.24
CA ARG A 22 -14.20 3.40 39.39
C ARG A 22 -13.50 3.22 38.04
N ILE A 23 -13.11 2.00 37.71
CA ILE A 23 -12.56 1.61 36.42
C ILE A 23 -13.56 0.74 35.66
N VAL A 24 -13.53 0.80 34.32
CA VAL A 24 -14.49 0.11 33.43
C VAL A 24 -13.72 -0.52 32.29
N GLY A 25 -14.01 -1.78 31.97
CA GLY A 25 -13.33 -2.45 30.88
C GLY A 25 -13.79 -3.90 30.67
N TRP A 26 -13.09 -4.59 29.82
CA TRP A 26 -13.25 -6.02 29.58
C TRP A 26 -12.47 -6.84 30.59
N MET A 27 -13.07 -7.89 31.10
CA MET A 27 -12.42 -8.89 31.94
C MET A 27 -11.55 -9.79 31.04
N GLU A 28 -10.29 -9.41 30.88
CA GLU A 28 -9.36 -10.07 29.95
C GLU A 28 -8.92 -11.44 30.45
N ASN A 29 -8.55 -11.52 31.73
CA ASN A 29 -8.08 -12.75 32.33
C ASN A 29 -8.48 -12.85 33.80
N VAL A 30 -8.71 -14.07 34.26
CA VAL A 30 -8.96 -14.42 35.66
C VAL A 30 -7.99 -15.51 36.07
N ARG A 31 -7.21 -15.26 37.12
CA ARG A 31 -6.31 -16.24 37.71
C ARG A 31 -6.76 -16.56 39.14
N GLU A 32 -7.43 -17.67 39.29
CA GLU A 32 -7.80 -18.19 40.62
C GLU A 32 -6.55 -18.72 41.34
N VAL A 33 -6.38 -18.35 42.60
CA VAL A 33 -5.26 -18.78 43.44
C VAL A 33 -5.75 -19.55 44.65
N GLY A 34 -6.99 -19.32 45.07
CA GLY A 34 -7.63 -20.00 46.19
C GLY A 34 -9.14 -19.97 46.09
N GLN A 35 -9.83 -20.55 47.07
CA GLN A 35 -11.28 -20.68 47.05
C GLN A 35 -12.00 -19.33 46.90
N ASN A 36 -11.52 -18.29 47.58
CA ASN A 36 -12.08 -16.93 47.55
C ASN A 36 -11.03 -15.87 47.17
N PHE A 37 -9.97 -16.28 46.45
CA PHE A 37 -8.89 -15.41 46.08
C PHE A 37 -8.53 -15.55 44.60
N ALA A 38 -8.63 -14.45 43.86
CA ALA A 38 -8.29 -14.41 42.46
C ALA A 38 -7.74 -13.04 42.04
N PHE A 39 -6.98 -13.03 40.94
CA PHE A 39 -6.58 -11.82 40.22
C PHE A 39 -7.38 -11.72 38.93
N VAL A 40 -7.98 -10.55 38.71
CA VAL A 40 -8.72 -10.23 37.49
C VAL A 40 -7.98 -9.10 36.78
N VAL A 41 -7.69 -9.27 35.50
CA VAL A 41 -7.15 -8.20 34.65
C VAL A 41 -8.32 -7.52 33.94
N VAL A 42 -8.50 -6.24 34.19
CA VAL A 42 -9.47 -5.38 33.49
C VAL A 42 -8.73 -4.56 32.46
N ARG A 43 -9.18 -4.63 31.21
CA ARG A 43 -8.60 -3.93 30.07
C ARG A 43 -9.59 -2.94 29.48
N ASP A 44 -9.12 -1.73 29.16
CA ASP A 44 -9.84 -0.76 28.33
C ASP A 44 -9.01 -0.38 27.09
N PHE A 45 -9.36 0.74 26.46
CA PHE A 45 -8.61 1.25 25.31
C PHE A 45 -7.16 1.64 25.69
N TYR A 46 -6.94 2.13 26.90
CA TYR A 46 -5.68 2.74 27.33
C TYR A 46 -4.69 1.73 27.91
N GLY A 47 -5.18 0.60 28.45
CA GLY A 47 -4.32 -0.43 29.03
C GLY A 47 -5.04 -1.37 29.97
N THR A 48 -4.31 -1.86 30.97
CA THR A 48 -4.80 -2.87 31.90
C THR A 48 -4.56 -2.48 33.36
N THR A 49 -5.47 -2.89 34.23
CA THR A 49 -5.31 -2.77 35.69
C THR A 49 -5.67 -4.11 36.35
N GLN A 50 -4.88 -4.54 37.32
CA GLN A 50 -5.18 -5.71 38.15
C GLN A 50 -6.21 -5.36 39.23
N VAL A 51 -7.20 -6.21 39.35
CA VAL A 51 -8.20 -6.20 40.42
C VAL A 51 -8.00 -7.46 41.26
N VAL A 52 -8.00 -7.34 42.57
CA VAL A 52 -7.80 -8.46 43.53
C VAL A 52 -9.10 -8.83 44.15
N ILE A 53 -9.54 -10.05 43.95
CA ILE A 53 -10.75 -10.62 44.55
C ILE A 53 -10.36 -11.31 45.85
N GLU A 54 -10.93 -10.86 46.99
CA GLU A 54 -10.61 -11.35 48.33
C GLU A 54 -11.87 -11.80 49.09
N THR A 55 -13.06 -11.69 48.51
CA THR A 55 -14.33 -12.05 49.17
C THR A 55 -15.11 -13.08 48.35
N GLU A 56 -15.90 -13.90 49.06
CA GLU A 56 -16.75 -14.94 48.45
C GLU A 56 -17.77 -14.33 47.46
N ASP A 57 -18.40 -13.21 47.84
CA ASP A 57 -19.43 -12.57 47.00
C ASP A 57 -18.86 -12.06 45.69
N MET A 58 -17.69 -11.41 45.71
CA MET A 58 -16.99 -10.95 44.49
C MET A 58 -16.53 -12.15 43.65
N MET A 59 -16.06 -13.21 44.30
CA MET A 59 -15.66 -14.44 43.60
C MET A 59 -16.86 -15.09 42.89
N LYS A 60 -18.05 -15.10 43.49
CA LYS A 60 -19.27 -15.60 42.84
C LYS A 60 -19.60 -14.80 41.56
N VAL A 61 -19.46 -13.47 41.62
CA VAL A 61 -19.68 -12.60 40.45
C VAL A 61 -18.69 -12.94 39.32
N VAL A 62 -17.41 -13.03 39.65
CA VAL A 62 -16.34 -13.27 38.64
C VAL A 62 -16.48 -14.68 38.03
N LYS A 63 -16.75 -15.72 38.84
CA LYS A 63 -16.94 -17.09 38.36
C LYS A 63 -18.18 -17.28 37.47
N ALA A 64 -19.18 -16.41 37.62
CA ALA A 64 -20.37 -16.42 36.77
C ALA A 64 -20.17 -15.72 35.40
N LEU A 65 -18.97 -15.22 35.11
CA LEU A 65 -18.66 -14.48 33.90
C LEU A 65 -17.63 -15.21 33.05
N ASN A 66 -17.84 -15.16 31.75
CA ASN A 66 -16.83 -15.56 30.77
C ASN A 66 -15.81 -14.43 30.51
N LYS A 67 -14.61 -14.79 30.05
CA LYS A 67 -13.63 -13.82 29.53
C LYS A 67 -14.31 -12.88 28.54
N GLU A 68 -13.78 -11.66 28.45
CA GLU A 68 -14.31 -10.59 27.58
C GLU A 68 -15.71 -10.08 27.97
N SER A 69 -16.25 -10.45 29.15
CA SER A 69 -17.37 -9.72 29.74
C SER A 69 -16.93 -8.31 30.13
N THR A 70 -17.79 -7.30 29.95
CA THR A 70 -17.51 -5.93 30.38
C THR A 70 -18.02 -5.71 31.80
N ILE A 71 -17.16 -5.14 32.64
CA ILE A 71 -17.43 -4.87 34.06
C ILE A 71 -17.04 -3.44 34.44
N ALA A 72 -17.72 -2.92 35.47
CA ALA A 72 -17.26 -1.76 36.20
C ALA A 72 -16.84 -2.20 37.61
N VAL A 73 -15.70 -1.73 38.05
CA VAL A 73 -15.12 -2.05 39.35
C VAL A 73 -14.99 -0.78 40.16
N GLU A 74 -15.71 -0.68 41.27
CA GLU A 74 -15.51 0.35 42.29
C GLU A 74 -14.67 -0.23 43.41
N GLY A 75 -13.63 0.47 43.83
CA GLY A 75 -12.73 -0.07 44.82
C GLY A 75 -11.62 0.88 45.22
N THR A 76 -10.77 0.43 46.12
CA THR A 76 -9.63 1.20 46.66
C THR A 76 -8.35 0.77 45.96
N VAL A 77 -7.55 1.73 45.51
CA VAL A 77 -6.21 1.45 44.96
C VAL A 77 -5.29 1.04 46.11
N ARG A 78 -4.55 -0.04 45.89
CA ARG A 78 -3.58 -0.58 46.85
C ARG A 78 -2.25 -0.86 46.15
N GLU A 79 -1.13 -0.69 46.86
CA GLU A 79 0.18 -1.16 46.39
C GLU A 79 0.19 -2.68 46.29
N ARG A 80 0.73 -3.22 45.20
CA ARG A 80 0.86 -4.66 44.99
C ARG A 80 1.94 -5.28 45.85
N ALA A 81 1.65 -6.41 46.46
CA ALA A 81 2.66 -7.20 47.19
C ALA A 81 3.76 -7.73 46.25
N SER A 82 3.38 -8.08 45.00
CA SER A 82 4.34 -8.50 43.96
C SER A 82 4.22 -7.57 42.75
N LYS A 83 5.16 -6.67 42.62
CA LYS A 83 5.21 -5.66 41.55
C LYS A 83 5.54 -6.28 40.18
N ASN A 84 4.98 -5.73 39.13
CA ASN A 84 5.24 -6.13 37.74
C ASN A 84 5.83 -4.96 36.93
N PRO A 85 7.15 -4.85 36.79
CA PRO A 85 7.79 -3.71 36.10
C PRO A 85 7.50 -3.66 34.59
N LYS A 86 6.88 -4.69 34.02
CA LYS A 86 6.51 -4.73 32.59
C LYS A 86 5.22 -3.97 32.28
N LEU A 87 4.45 -3.59 33.31
CA LEU A 87 3.19 -2.87 33.13
C LEU A 87 3.25 -1.50 33.79
N PRO A 88 2.74 -0.44 33.16
CA PRO A 88 2.68 0.90 33.77
C PRO A 88 1.91 0.94 35.10
N THR A 89 0.89 0.09 35.24
CA THR A 89 0.08 -0.09 36.46
C THR A 89 0.59 -1.23 37.34
N GLY A 90 1.80 -1.73 37.09
CA GLY A 90 2.33 -2.94 37.72
C GLY A 90 2.66 -2.80 39.22
N ASP A 91 2.69 -1.59 39.75
CA ASP A 91 2.93 -1.31 41.18
C ASP A 91 1.65 -1.31 42.01
N ILE A 92 0.48 -1.23 41.36
CA ILE A 92 -0.81 -1.09 42.05
C ILE A 92 -1.80 -2.19 41.65
N GLU A 93 -2.80 -2.37 42.50
CA GLU A 93 -3.98 -3.17 42.24
C GLU A 93 -5.21 -2.49 42.84
N VAL A 94 -6.41 -2.82 42.35
CA VAL A 94 -7.67 -2.32 42.89
C VAL A 94 -8.32 -3.43 43.72
N VAL A 95 -8.64 -3.12 44.97
CA VAL A 95 -9.44 -3.98 45.84
C VAL A 95 -10.90 -3.57 45.69
N PRO A 96 -11.76 -4.41 45.10
CA PRO A 96 -13.11 -4.02 44.76
C PRO A 96 -14.01 -3.99 46.02
N THR A 97 -14.83 -2.96 46.10
CA THR A 97 -15.99 -2.88 47.01
C THR A 97 -17.28 -3.26 46.28
N LYS A 98 -17.31 -3.09 44.94
CA LYS A 98 -18.44 -3.44 44.10
C LYS A 98 -17.96 -3.82 42.70
N ILE A 99 -18.54 -4.85 42.13
CA ILE A 99 -18.39 -5.22 40.71
C ILE A 99 -19.79 -5.20 40.08
N GLU A 100 -19.94 -4.40 39.05
CA GLU A 100 -21.15 -4.28 38.25
C GLU A 100 -20.90 -4.89 36.87
N VAL A 101 -21.79 -5.81 36.45
CA VAL A 101 -21.70 -6.43 35.12
C VAL A 101 -22.42 -5.55 34.12
N LEU A 102 -21.66 -4.98 33.18
CA LEU A 102 -22.20 -4.10 32.13
C LEU A 102 -22.63 -4.88 30.88
N GLY A 103 -21.89 -5.93 30.54
CA GLY A 103 -22.21 -6.78 29.40
C GLY A 103 -21.60 -8.18 29.57
N ARG A 104 -22.42 -9.21 29.49
CA ARG A 104 -21.98 -10.60 29.63
C ARG A 104 -21.49 -11.13 28.29
N CYS A 105 -20.29 -11.68 28.24
CA CYS A 105 -19.89 -12.58 27.16
C CYS A 105 -20.67 -13.89 27.32
N ARG A 106 -21.45 -14.23 26.30
CA ARG A 106 -22.33 -15.44 26.34
C ARG A 106 -21.61 -16.72 25.91
N TYR A 107 -20.40 -16.57 25.33
CA TYR A 107 -19.61 -17.67 24.81
C TYR A 107 -18.54 -18.08 25.81
N ASN A 108 -18.44 -19.38 26.07
CA ASN A 108 -17.43 -19.95 26.98
C ASN A 108 -16.04 -19.96 26.33
N GLU A 109 -15.99 -20.03 25.00
CA GLU A 109 -14.76 -20.04 24.22
C GLU A 109 -14.78 -18.90 23.22
N LEU A 110 -13.63 -18.27 23.05
CA LEU A 110 -13.41 -17.25 22.03
C LEU A 110 -12.92 -17.92 20.74
N PRO A 111 -13.19 -17.34 19.56
CA PRO A 111 -12.69 -17.88 18.30
C PRO A 111 -11.15 -17.92 18.23
N PHE A 112 -10.50 -17.07 18.99
CA PHE A 112 -9.04 -17.00 19.21
C PHE A 112 -8.73 -16.26 20.51
N GLU A 113 -7.56 -16.49 21.07
CA GLU A 113 -7.07 -15.68 22.20
C GLU A 113 -6.73 -14.26 21.72
N ILE A 114 -7.32 -13.23 22.34
CA ILE A 114 -7.22 -11.83 21.91
C ILE A 114 -5.77 -11.39 21.67
N ASN A 115 -4.89 -11.62 22.64
CA ASN A 115 -3.48 -11.20 22.56
C ASN A 115 -2.63 -12.03 21.57
N ARG A 116 -3.20 -13.08 20.99
CA ARG A 116 -2.60 -13.95 19.98
C ARG A 116 -3.44 -14.06 18.71
N SER A 117 -4.36 -13.12 18.49
CA SER A 117 -5.25 -13.15 17.32
C SER A 117 -4.48 -13.16 15.99
N ARG A 118 -3.27 -12.58 15.95
CA ARG A 118 -2.41 -12.60 14.76
C ARG A 118 -1.88 -13.99 14.38
N ASP A 119 -1.93 -14.97 15.28
CA ASP A 119 -1.57 -16.37 15.01
C ASP A 119 -2.74 -17.14 14.36
N ALA A 120 -3.96 -16.58 14.36
CA ALA A 120 -5.15 -17.19 13.78
C ALA A 120 -5.23 -16.95 12.27
N ASP A 121 -6.01 -17.78 11.58
CA ASP A 121 -6.29 -17.64 10.16
C ASP A 121 -6.93 -16.28 9.83
N GLU A 122 -6.54 -15.67 8.70
CA GLU A 122 -7.02 -14.37 8.27
C GLU A 122 -8.55 -14.34 8.15
N ALA A 123 -9.17 -15.38 7.57
CA ALA A 123 -10.62 -15.45 7.40
C ALA A 123 -11.35 -15.42 8.76
N LEU A 124 -10.83 -16.11 9.77
CA LEU A 124 -11.38 -16.10 11.12
C LEU A 124 -11.20 -14.73 11.79
N ARG A 125 -10.04 -14.10 11.62
CA ARG A 125 -9.77 -12.74 12.13
C ARG A 125 -10.70 -11.71 11.52
N LEU A 126 -10.95 -11.76 10.20
CA LEU A 126 -11.85 -10.87 9.51
C LEU A 126 -13.30 -11.07 9.92
N LYS A 127 -13.76 -12.31 10.09
CA LYS A 127 -15.11 -12.64 10.57
C LYS A 127 -15.37 -12.06 11.97
N TYR A 128 -14.39 -12.10 12.84
CA TYR A 128 -14.46 -11.56 14.21
C TYR A 128 -13.56 -10.33 14.40
N ARG A 129 -13.50 -9.46 13.38
CA ARG A 129 -12.56 -8.31 13.37
C ARG A 129 -12.71 -7.41 14.59
N TYR A 130 -13.90 -7.23 15.13
CA TYR A 130 -14.15 -6.48 16.37
C TYR A 130 -13.48 -7.11 17.61
N LEU A 131 -13.18 -8.41 17.61
CA LEU A 131 -12.35 -9.05 18.63
C LEU A 131 -10.86 -8.90 18.32
N ASP A 132 -10.46 -9.09 17.06
CA ASP A 132 -9.09 -8.93 16.60
C ASP A 132 -8.57 -7.50 16.88
N LEU A 133 -9.40 -6.48 16.70
CA LEU A 133 -9.11 -5.09 17.04
C LEU A 133 -8.89 -4.82 18.55
N ARG A 134 -9.23 -5.78 19.43
CA ARG A 134 -8.87 -5.70 20.85
C ARG A 134 -7.41 -6.07 21.12
N ASN A 135 -6.76 -6.79 20.20
CA ASN A 135 -5.33 -7.08 20.29
C ASN A 135 -4.53 -5.78 20.25
N PRO A 136 -3.64 -5.52 21.24
CA PRO A 136 -2.89 -4.28 21.31
C PRO A 136 -2.06 -3.98 20.06
N ALA A 137 -1.45 -4.99 19.42
CA ALA A 137 -0.64 -4.81 18.23
C ALA A 137 -1.51 -4.40 17.02
N VAL A 138 -2.65 -5.06 16.81
CA VAL A 138 -3.60 -4.71 15.73
C VAL A 138 -4.20 -3.32 15.97
N LYS A 139 -4.61 -3.03 17.20
CA LYS A 139 -5.12 -1.71 17.60
C LYS A 139 -4.12 -0.60 17.34
N GLN A 140 -2.84 -0.83 17.64
CA GLN A 140 -1.77 0.16 17.47
C GLN A 140 -1.62 0.58 16.00
N ASN A 141 -1.81 -0.33 15.04
CA ASN A 141 -1.78 0.01 13.62
C ASN A 141 -2.92 0.99 13.24
N ILE A 142 -4.10 0.82 13.82
CA ILE A 142 -5.22 1.73 13.57
C ILE A 142 -5.01 3.09 14.23
N ILE A 143 -4.45 3.11 15.44
CA ILE A 143 -4.07 4.36 16.12
C ILE A 143 -3.02 5.10 15.29
N LEU A 144 -1.99 4.38 14.81
CA LEU A 144 -0.96 4.94 13.94
C LEU A 144 -1.59 5.58 12.69
N ARG A 145 -2.50 4.87 12.02
CA ARG A 145 -3.24 5.40 10.86
C ARG A 145 -3.93 6.72 11.19
N CYS A 146 -4.65 6.80 12.31
CA CYS A 146 -5.33 8.02 12.73
C CYS A 146 -4.35 9.17 12.98
N GLN A 147 -3.22 8.89 13.61
CA GLN A 147 -2.17 9.87 13.89
C GLN A 147 -1.49 10.38 12.61
N VAL A 148 -1.18 9.49 11.67
CA VAL A 148 -0.59 9.84 10.37
C VAL A 148 -1.54 10.72 9.57
N VAL A 149 -2.83 10.36 9.47
CA VAL A 149 -3.83 11.17 8.76
C VAL A 149 -3.97 12.55 9.38
N ALA A 150 -4.00 12.66 10.72
CA ALA A 150 -4.05 13.94 11.40
C ALA A 150 -2.79 14.80 11.13
N ALA A 151 -1.61 14.18 11.09
CA ALA A 151 -0.36 14.86 10.79
C ALA A 151 -0.29 15.34 9.33
N LEU A 152 -0.75 14.52 8.38
CA LEU A 152 -0.85 14.90 6.96
C LEU A 152 -1.75 16.13 6.78
N ARG A 153 -2.96 16.13 7.39
CA ARG A 153 -3.85 17.29 7.34
C ARG A 153 -3.22 18.55 7.91
N ALA A 154 -2.56 18.44 9.06
CA ALA A 154 -1.88 19.57 9.68
C ALA A 154 -0.75 20.13 8.81
N ALA A 155 0.07 19.27 8.23
CA ALA A 155 1.16 19.65 7.35
C ALA A 155 0.65 20.32 6.06
N MET A 156 -0.33 19.73 5.38
CA MET A 156 -0.91 20.30 4.17
C MET A 156 -1.55 21.67 4.42
N THR A 157 -2.29 21.83 5.52
CA THR A 157 -2.86 23.12 5.90
C THR A 157 -1.78 24.16 6.19
N ALA A 158 -0.68 23.77 6.83
CA ALA A 158 0.46 24.66 7.09
C ALA A 158 1.14 25.12 5.78
N HIS A 159 1.08 24.32 4.72
CA HIS A 159 1.56 24.68 3.37
C HIS A 159 0.53 25.47 2.53
N GLY A 160 -0.55 25.92 3.13
CA GLY A 160 -1.57 26.75 2.49
C GLY A 160 -2.57 25.99 1.61
N PHE A 161 -2.63 24.68 1.74
CA PHE A 161 -3.64 23.88 1.03
C PHE A 161 -4.99 23.93 1.74
N LEU A 162 -6.06 23.95 0.96
CA LEU A 162 -7.44 23.85 1.42
C LEU A 162 -7.94 22.41 1.27
N GLU A 163 -8.48 21.84 2.34
CA GLU A 163 -9.13 20.52 2.26
C GLU A 163 -10.54 20.71 1.66
N ILE A 164 -10.74 20.22 0.43
CA ILE A 164 -12.00 20.34 -0.30
C ILE A 164 -12.49 18.94 -0.66
N THR A 165 -13.69 18.58 -0.23
CA THR A 165 -14.33 17.30 -0.55
C THR A 165 -14.95 17.33 -1.94
N THR A 166 -14.85 16.22 -2.66
CA THR A 166 -15.42 16.02 -3.99
C THR A 166 -16.54 14.98 -3.97
N PRO A 167 -17.43 14.95 -4.96
CA PRO A 167 -18.54 14.01 -5.01
C PRO A 167 -18.09 12.54 -5.04
N ILE A 168 -18.81 11.69 -4.27
CA ILE A 168 -18.64 10.22 -4.31
C ILE A 168 -19.51 9.61 -5.42
N LEU A 169 -20.75 10.10 -5.61
CA LEU A 169 -21.58 9.70 -6.74
C LEU A 169 -21.27 10.60 -7.94
N THR A 170 -20.59 10.05 -8.93
CA THR A 170 -20.12 10.80 -10.10
C THR A 170 -20.36 10.03 -11.40
N ALA A 171 -19.86 10.53 -12.50
CA ALA A 171 -19.84 9.81 -13.77
C ALA A 171 -18.65 8.83 -13.83
N SER A 172 -18.79 7.78 -14.64
CA SER A 172 -17.67 6.89 -14.98
C SER A 172 -16.49 7.69 -15.55
N SER A 173 -15.28 7.34 -15.12
CA SER A 173 -14.06 7.96 -15.59
C SER A 173 -13.14 6.89 -16.19
N PRO A 174 -12.67 7.05 -17.43
CA PRO A 174 -11.84 6.07 -18.10
C PRO A 174 -10.37 6.14 -17.63
N GLU A 175 -10.13 6.01 -16.34
CA GLU A 175 -8.78 6.09 -15.72
C GLU A 175 -8.06 4.72 -15.64
N GLY A 176 -8.58 3.69 -16.31
CA GLY A 176 -7.90 2.41 -16.50
C GLY A 176 -8.36 1.28 -15.57
N ALA A 177 -8.92 1.55 -14.38
CA ALA A 177 -9.52 0.53 -13.52
C ALA A 177 -11.00 0.30 -13.86
N ARG A 178 -11.59 -0.79 -13.38
CA ARG A 178 -13.04 -1.00 -13.47
C ARG A 178 -13.76 -0.18 -12.42
N ASP A 179 -14.90 0.43 -12.83
CA ASP A 179 -15.75 1.22 -11.94
C ASP A 179 -16.68 0.34 -11.12
N TYR A 180 -16.92 0.75 -9.87
CA TYR A 180 -18.12 0.34 -9.13
C TYR A 180 -19.32 1.18 -9.58
N LEU A 181 -20.36 0.55 -10.12
CA LEU A 181 -21.54 1.21 -10.65
C LEU A 181 -22.70 1.20 -9.64
N VAL A 182 -23.36 2.35 -9.49
CA VAL A 182 -24.54 2.52 -8.63
C VAL A 182 -25.73 2.89 -9.50
N PRO A 183 -26.80 2.07 -9.58
CA PRO A 183 -27.95 2.36 -10.42
C PRO A 183 -28.72 3.57 -9.92
N ALA A 184 -29.20 4.40 -10.86
CA ALA A 184 -29.91 5.65 -10.55
C ALA A 184 -31.43 5.45 -10.60
N ARG A 185 -32.11 5.32 -9.46
CA ARG A 185 -33.56 5.12 -9.36
C ARG A 185 -34.39 6.18 -10.12
N LYS A 186 -33.98 7.45 -10.10
CA LYS A 186 -34.69 8.56 -10.79
C LYS A 186 -34.45 8.61 -12.30
N HIS A 187 -33.47 7.84 -12.79
CA HIS A 187 -33.08 7.84 -14.19
C HIS A 187 -32.89 6.39 -14.67
N PRO A 188 -33.95 5.67 -15.01
CA PRO A 188 -33.92 4.27 -15.43
C PRO A 188 -32.87 4.03 -16.53
N GLY A 189 -32.07 2.96 -16.38
CA GLY A 189 -30.99 2.60 -17.32
C GLY A 189 -29.73 3.46 -17.22
N LYS A 190 -29.66 4.39 -16.26
CA LYS A 190 -28.45 5.20 -15.98
C LYS A 190 -27.84 4.83 -14.63
N PHE A 191 -26.51 4.99 -14.56
CA PHE A 191 -25.72 4.65 -13.38
C PHE A 191 -24.85 5.83 -12.98
N TYR A 192 -24.65 5.97 -11.68
CA TYR A 192 -23.50 6.67 -11.12
C TYR A 192 -22.33 5.70 -11.04
N ALA A 193 -21.11 6.23 -11.03
CA ALA A 193 -19.92 5.48 -10.67
C ALA A 193 -19.36 6.00 -9.35
N LEU A 194 -18.69 5.12 -8.59
CA LEU A 194 -17.85 5.55 -7.48
C LEU A 194 -16.50 6.03 -8.04
N PRO A 195 -15.89 7.10 -7.50
CA PRO A 195 -14.71 7.72 -8.09
C PRO A 195 -13.47 6.82 -7.93
N GLN A 196 -12.76 6.56 -9.02
CA GLN A 196 -11.45 5.88 -8.98
C GLN A 196 -10.38 6.76 -8.34
N ALA A 197 -10.49 8.06 -8.54
CA ALA A 197 -9.77 9.17 -7.92
C ALA A 197 -10.53 10.46 -8.25
N PRO A 198 -10.36 11.57 -7.50
CA PRO A 198 -11.01 12.85 -7.82
C PRO A 198 -10.31 13.63 -8.94
N GLN A 199 -9.71 12.94 -9.93
CA GLN A 199 -8.81 13.52 -10.93
C GLN A 199 -9.44 14.69 -11.70
N GLN A 200 -10.64 14.51 -12.23
CA GLN A 200 -11.30 15.59 -12.97
C GLN A 200 -11.70 16.76 -12.06
N PHE A 201 -12.20 16.46 -10.86
CA PHE A 201 -12.63 17.50 -9.93
C PHE A 201 -11.48 18.37 -9.44
N LYS A 202 -10.32 17.80 -9.13
CA LYS A 202 -9.17 18.60 -8.68
C LYS A 202 -8.64 19.52 -9.79
N GLN A 203 -8.63 19.07 -11.04
CA GLN A 203 -8.26 19.91 -12.17
C GLN A 203 -9.30 21.02 -12.43
N LEU A 204 -10.59 20.70 -12.27
CA LEU A 204 -11.67 21.71 -12.34
C LEU A 204 -11.57 22.73 -11.20
N LEU A 205 -11.10 22.35 -10.00
CA LEU A 205 -10.83 23.30 -8.92
C LEU A 205 -9.72 24.29 -9.29
N MET A 206 -8.66 23.83 -9.98
CA MET A 206 -7.61 24.73 -10.48
C MET A 206 -8.17 25.73 -11.50
N THR A 207 -9.01 25.26 -12.42
CA THR A 207 -9.69 26.16 -13.39
C THR A 207 -10.72 27.06 -12.74
N SER A 208 -11.21 26.70 -11.55
CA SER A 208 -12.15 27.52 -10.76
C SER A 208 -11.46 28.62 -9.93
N GLY A 209 -10.13 28.74 -10.01
CA GLY A 209 -9.35 29.77 -9.33
C GLY A 209 -8.87 29.39 -7.92
N PHE A 210 -8.96 28.11 -7.53
CA PHE A 210 -8.30 27.64 -6.32
C PHE A 210 -6.81 27.42 -6.61
N ASP A 211 -5.96 27.82 -5.67
CA ASP A 211 -4.50 27.77 -5.84
C ASP A 211 -3.91 26.44 -5.36
N ARG A 212 -4.33 25.94 -4.19
CA ARG A 212 -3.83 24.72 -3.57
C ARG A 212 -4.98 23.92 -2.96
N TYR A 213 -5.17 22.72 -3.46
CA TYR A 213 -6.19 21.78 -3.01
C TYR A 213 -5.56 20.53 -2.44
N PHE A 214 -6.15 19.98 -1.39
CA PHE A 214 -5.94 18.60 -1.00
C PHE A 214 -7.23 17.97 -0.45
N GLN A 215 -7.23 16.65 -0.39
CA GLN A 215 -8.27 15.85 0.26
C GLN A 215 -7.67 14.52 0.74
N ILE A 216 -8.09 14.01 1.90
CA ILE A 216 -7.93 12.58 2.21
C ILE A 216 -9.06 11.87 1.45
N ALA A 217 -8.81 11.55 0.19
CA ALA A 217 -9.80 11.13 -0.77
C ALA A 217 -10.09 9.63 -0.69
N PRO A 218 -11.35 9.22 -0.50
CA PRO A 218 -11.75 7.83 -0.74
C PRO A 218 -11.75 7.56 -2.24
N CYS A 219 -11.08 6.47 -2.63
CA CYS A 219 -10.98 5.99 -4.01
C CYS A 219 -11.50 4.57 -4.09
N PHE A 220 -12.16 4.23 -5.21
CA PHE A 220 -12.82 2.95 -5.40
C PHE A 220 -12.37 2.34 -6.72
N ARG A 221 -11.81 1.13 -6.68
CA ARG A 221 -11.38 0.40 -7.87
C ARG A 221 -11.74 -1.06 -7.74
N ASP A 222 -12.43 -1.60 -8.74
CA ASP A 222 -12.72 -3.03 -8.83
C ASP A 222 -11.51 -3.76 -9.42
N GLU A 223 -10.55 -4.04 -8.55
CA GLU A 223 -9.26 -4.65 -8.88
C GLU A 223 -8.90 -5.76 -7.89
N ASP A 224 -8.07 -6.70 -8.34
CA ASP A 224 -7.62 -7.80 -7.51
C ASP A 224 -6.76 -7.33 -6.32
N ALA A 225 -6.95 -7.99 -5.18
CA ALA A 225 -6.17 -7.76 -3.98
C ALA A 225 -4.70 -8.15 -4.16
N ARG A 226 -3.79 -7.36 -3.56
CA ARG A 226 -2.36 -7.67 -3.38
C ARG A 226 -1.95 -7.41 -1.94
N GLY A 227 -0.72 -7.70 -1.57
CA GLY A 227 -0.20 -7.35 -0.26
C GLY A 227 -0.28 -5.85 0.02
N ASP A 228 0.07 -5.03 -0.98
CA ASP A 228 0.09 -3.57 -0.96
C ASP A 228 -1.18 -2.90 -1.51
N ARG A 229 -2.22 -3.67 -1.84
CA ARG A 229 -3.48 -3.19 -2.40
C ARG A 229 -4.69 -3.92 -1.83
N SER A 230 -5.60 -3.18 -1.21
CA SER A 230 -6.92 -3.67 -0.83
C SER A 230 -7.86 -3.65 -2.03
N PRO A 231 -8.73 -4.65 -2.21
CA PRO A 231 -9.81 -4.54 -3.17
C PRO A 231 -10.84 -3.53 -2.70
N GLY A 232 -11.55 -2.91 -3.63
CA GLY A 232 -12.63 -1.97 -3.35
C GLY A 232 -12.12 -0.58 -3.02
N GLU A 233 -12.17 -0.17 -1.75
CA GLU A 233 -11.82 1.18 -1.33
C GLU A 233 -10.42 1.30 -0.76
N PHE A 234 -9.80 2.47 -0.99
CA PHE A 234 -8.54 2.89 -0.39
C PHE A 234 -8.50 4.42 -0.29
N TYR A 235 -7.53 4.97 0.42
CA TYR A 235 -7.44 6.40 0.67
C TYR A 235 -6.15 7.01 0.15
N GLN A 236 -6.27 8.18 -0.47
CA GLN A 236 -5.13 8.98 -0.95
C GLN A 236 -5.09 10.34 -0.27
N LEU A 237 -3.88 10.85 -0.01
CA LEU A 237 -3.65 12.28 0.15
C LEU A 237 -3.62 12.87 -1.25
N ASP A 238 -4.79 13.19 -1.80
CA ASP A 238 -4.89 13.77 -3.14
C ASP A 238 -4.63 15.26 -3.09
N MET A 239 -3.72 15.77 -3.92
CA MET A 239 -3.38 17.20 -3.97
C MET A 239 -3.17 17.70 -5.40
N GLU A 240 -3.47 18.99 -5.60
CA GLU A 240 -3.26 19.70 -6.86
C GLU A 240 -2.91 21.17 -6.57
N MET A 241 -2.04 21.76 -7.40
CA MET A 241 -1.55 23.13 -7.28
C MET A 241 -1.67 23.83 -8.64
N ALA A 242 -2.27 25.03 -8.65
CA ALA A 242 -2.29 25.89 -9.83
C ALA A 242 -0.95 26.64 -9.97
N PHE A 243 -0.60 26.98 -11.21
CA PHE A 243 0.65 27.70 -11.58
C PHE A 243 1.91 26.99 -11.07
N ALA A 244 1.88 25.66 -11.03
CA ALA A 244 2.94 24.82 -10.46
C ALA A 244 3.63 23.95 -11.50
N THR A 245 4.90 23.70 -11.27
CA THR A 245 5.75 22.74 -11.97
C THR A 245 5.87 21.45 -11.18
N GLN A 246 6.55 20.45 -11.74
CA GLN A 246 6.89 19.23 -10.98
C GLN A 246 7.77 19.52 -9.76
N ASP A 247 8.68 20.51 -9.86
CA ASP A 247 9.59 20.86 -8.77
C ASP A 247 8.85 21.45 -7.57
N ASP A 248 7.77 22.20 -7.81
CA ASP A 248 6.90 22.72 -6.75
C ASP A 248 6.18 21.58 -6.00
N VAL A 249 5.71 20.56 -6.72
CA VAL A 249 5.09 19.37 -6.12
C VAL A 249 6.12 18.57 -5.32
N PHE A 250 7.33 18.39 -5.85
CA PHE A 250 8.41 17.67 -5.16
C PHE A 250 8.78 18.37 -3.86
N ALA A 251 8.97 19.70 -3.90
CA ALA A 251 9.31 20.48 -2.71
C ALA A 251 8.27 20.33 -1.59
N VAL A 252 6.98 20.33 -1.92
CA VAL A 252 5.91 20.11 -0.92
C VAL A 252 6.02 18.75 -0.28
N LEU A 253 6.16 17.66 -1.04
CA LEU A 253 6.22 16.32 -0.46
C LEU A 253 7.53 16.03 0.26
N GLU A 254 8.64 16.59 -0.20
CA GLU A 254 9.96 16.51 0.45
C GLU A 254 9.99 17.25 1.80
N ASP A 255 9.10 18.22 2.01
CA ASP A 255 8.93 18.90 3.29
C ASP A 255 7.88 18.25 4.19
N VAL A 256 6.81 17.66 3.60
CA VAL A 256 5.69 17.07 4.35
C VAL A 256 5.99 15.65 4.84
N LEU A 257 6.53 14.77 3.99
CA LEU A 257 6.63 13.34 4.31
C LEU A 257 7.76 12.99 5.28
N PRO A 258 9.00 13.49 5.15
CA PRO A 258 10.09 13.11 6.04
C PRO A 258 9.81 13.32 7.52
N PRO A 259 9.26 14.46 7.99
CA PRO A 259 8.92 14.63 9.41
C PRO A 259 7.89 13.62 9.92
N ILE A 260 6.94 13.21 9.07
CA ILE A 260 5.93 12.20 9.41
C ILE A 260 6.58 10.82 9.54
N PHE A 261 7.43 10.44 8.58
CA PHE A 261 8.17 9.19 8.62
C PHE A 261 9.16 9.13 9.80
N ALA A 262 9.84 10.22 10.10
CA ALA A 262 10.73 10.31 11.27
C ALA A 262 9.99 10.17 12.60
N LYS A 263 8.77 10.73 12.69
CA LYS A 263 7.98 10.71 13.93
C LYS A 263 7.25 9.40 14.18
N TYR A 264 6.73 8.77 13.12
CA TYR A 264 5.82 7.63 13.23
C TYR A 264 6.40 6.33 12.69
N GLY A 265 7.51 6.39 11.96
CA GLY A 265 8.17 5.23 11.39
C GLY A 265 9.04 4.49 12.38
N LYS A 266 9.42 3.27 12.01
CA LYS A 266 10.31 2.39 12.80
C LYS A 266 11.79 2.63 12.49
N TYR A 267 12.11 3.21 11.33
CA TYR A 267 13.46 3.30 10.78
C TYR A 267 13.87 4.75 10.54
N ASN A 268 15.17 4.97 10.37
CA ASN A 268 15.72 6.26 10.00
C ASN A 268 15.46 6.56 8.52
N ILE A 269 15.40 7.85 8.17
CA ILE A 269 15.32 8.30 6.77
C ILE A 269 16.74 8.47 6.27
N ALA A 270 17.07 7.77 5.17
CA ALA A 270 18.39 7.88 4.53
C ALA A 270 18.43 8.95 3.45
N SER A 271 17.28 9.31 2.87
CA SER A 271 17.19 10.29 1.80
C SER A 271 17.14 11.71 2.36
N GLU A 272 17.97 12.58 1.84
CA GLU A 272 17.92 14.02 2.10
C GLU A 272 17.23 14.73 0.93
N ALA A 273 16.48 15.80 1.23
CA ALA A 273 15.89 16.65 0.20
C ALA A 273 16.99 17.54 -0.46
N PRO A 274 16.97 17.71 -1.78
CA PRO A 274 16.05 17.12 -2.75
C PRO A 274 16.30 15.61 -2.96
N PHE A 275 15.24 14.81 -3.03
CA PHE A 275 15.37 13.39 -3.25
C PHE A 275 15.96 13.05 -4.61
N ARG A 276 16.64 11.91 -4.68
CA ARG A 276 17.24 11.43 -5.93
C ARG A 276 16.17 11.28 -7.01
N ARG A 277 16.44 11.85 -8.19
CA ARG A 277 15.61 11.69 -9.39
C ARG A 277 16.22 10.67 -10.31
N ILE A 278 15.45 9.73 -10.80
CA ILE A 278 15.84 8.66 -11.71
C ILE A 278 14.83 8.66 -12.86
N SER A 279 15.32 8.75 -14.11
CA SER A 279 14.41 8.63 -15.25
C SER A 279 13.79 7.22 -15.30
N TYR A 280 12.56 7.09 -15.79
CA TYR A 280 11.92 5.79 -15.98
C TYR A 280 12.85 4.83 -16.76
N ARG A 281 13.48 5.32 -17.83
CA ARG A 281 14.43 4.54 -18.62
C ARG A 281 15.60 4.02 -17.77
N ASP A 282 16.23 4.89 -16.99
CA ASP A 282 17.38 4.52 -16.17
C ASP A 282 16.96 3.60 -15.00
N ALA A 283 15.76 3.77 -14.47
CA ALA A 283 15.19 2.88 -13.45
C ALA A 283 15.00 1.46 -14.00
N MET A 284 14.44 1.34 -15.20
CA MET A 284 14.26 0.04 -15.86
C MET A 284 15.59 -0.60 -16.28
N GLU A 285 16.56 0.18 -16.75
CA GLU A 285 17.89 -0.33 -17.14
C GLU A 285 18.73 -0.76 -15.92
N THR A 286 18.72 0.03 -14.83
CA THR A 286 19.61 -0.17 -13.68
C THR A 286 19.02 -1.09 -12.62
N TYR A 287 17.70 -1.05 -12.44
CA TYR A 287 17.02 -1.76 -11.35
C TYR A 287 15.98 -2.78 -11.85
N GLY A 288 15.62 -2.75 -13.14
CA GLY A 288 14.58 -3.59 -13.72
C GLY A 288 13.17 -3.31 -13.20
N SER A 289 12.95 -2.10 -12.67
CA SER A 289 11.69 -1.71 -12.04
C SER A 289 11.53 -0.18 -12.05
N ASP A 290 10.32 0.29 -12.29
CA ASP A 290 9.87 1.67 -12.09
C ASP A 290 9.64 2.02 -10.59
N LYS A 291 9.81 1.07 -9.70
CA LYS A 291 9.74 1.24 -8.23
C LYS A 291 10.90 0.54 -7.54
N PRO A 292 12.14 1.05 -7.76
CA PRO A 292 13.33 0.40 -7.24
C PRO A 292 13.41 0.49 -5.71
N ASP A 293 13.75 -0.63 -5.08
CA ASP A 293 14.17 -0.62 -3.67
C ASP A 293 15.65 -0.23 -3.61
N LEU A 294 15.93 1.02 -3.25
CA LEU A 294 17.28 1.56 -3.18
C LEU A 294 18.06 1.12 -1.93
N ARG A 295 17.41 0.41 -1.00
CA ARG A 295 18.09 -0.25 0.12
C ARG A 295 18.98 -1.42 -0.33
N ILE A 296 18.73 -1.93 -1.54
CA ILE A 296 19.47 -3.02 -2.17
C ILE A 296 20.59 -2.42 -3.02
N ASP A 297 21.83 -2.81 -2.75
CA ASP A 297 23.03 -2.31 -3.44
C ASP A 297 23.32 -3.01 -4.79
N LEU A 298 22.58 -4.08 -5.12
CA LEU A 298 22.71 -4.79 -6.39
C LEU A 298 22.10 -3.97 -7.54
N THR A 299 22.69 -4.10 -8.74
CA THR A 299 22.17 -3.47 -9.98
C THR A 299 22.02 -4.51 -11.09
N VAL A 300 21.16 -4.17 -12.04
CA VAL A 300 21.01 -4.93 -13.29
C VAL A 300 22.04 -4.44 -14.30
N GLN A 301 22.68 -5.37 -15.01
CA GLN A 301 23.67 -5.09 -16.05
C GLN A 301 23.23 -5.71 -17.37
N ASP A 302 23.55 -5.05 -18.47
CA ASP A 302 23.28 -5.58 -19.82
C ASP A 302 24.38 -6.55 -20.24
N MET A 303 23.99 -7.77 -20.62
CA MET A 303 24.92 -8.74 -21.20
C MET A 303 24.51 -9.21 -22.62
N THR A 304 23.57 -8.53 -23.25
CA THR A 304 23.01 -8.92 -24.57
C THR A 304 24.10 -9.11 -25.62
N ALA A 305 24.98 -8.12 -25.76
CA ALA A 305 26.08 -8.18 -26.72
C ALA A 305 27.11 -9.28 -26.37
N LEU A 306 27.32 -9.55 -25.09
CA LEU A 306 28.29 -10.55 -24.61
C LEU A 306 27.89 -11.97 -24.96
N VAL A 307 26.60 -12.27 -25.07
CA VAL A 307 26.08 -13.60 -25.37
C VAL A 307 25.60 -13.77 -26.81
N ALA A 308 25.81 -12.76 -27.65
CA ALA A 308 25.43 -12.83 -29.06
C ALA A 308 26.11 -14.02 -29.76
N GLY A 309 25.32 -14.81 -30.51
CA GLY A 309 25.80 -16.01 -31.19
C GLY A 309 25.95 -17.27 -30.32
N SER A 310 25.44 -17.24 -29.07
CA SER A 310 25.35 -18.43 -28.21
C SER A 310 24.29 -19.41 -28.73
N ASP A 311 24.57 -20.71 -28.61
CA ASP A 311 23.61 -21.80 -28.94
C ASP A 311 22.51 -21.97 -27.89
N PHE A 312 22.50 -21.17 -26.83
CA PHE A 312 21.44 -21.21 -25.82
C PHE A 312 20.20 -20.48 -26.32
N ALA A 313 19.13 -21.21 -26.56
CA ALA A 313 17.91 -20.68 -27.19
C ALA A 313 17.35 -19.37 -26.56
N PRO A 314 17.37 -19.16 -25.23
CA PRO A 314 16.95 -17.87 -24.65
C PRO A 314 17.83 -16.68 -25.07
N PHE A 315 19.04 -16.90 -25.57
CA PHE A 315 19.95 -15.84 -26.06
C PHE A 315 19.83 -15.59 -27.57
N ALA A 316 18.73 -16.06 -28.18
CA ALA A 316 18.49 -15.86 -29.60
C ALA A 316 18.50 -14.37 -29.99
N ALA A 317 18.89 -14.10 -31.23
CA ALA A 317 18.89 -12.75 -31.79
C ALA A 317 17.53 -12.06 -31.63
N GLY A 318 17.54 -10.80 -31.19
CA GLY A 318 16.34 -10.01 -30.89
C GLY A 318 15.86 -10.10 -29.44
N ASN A 319 16.45 -11.00 -28.62
CA ASN A 319 16.22 -10.99 -27.18
C ASN A 319 17.22 -10.07 -26.45
N THR A 320 16.75 -9.45 -25.40
CA THR A 320 17.57 -8.73 -24.42
C THR A 320 17.98 -9.69 -23.31
N VAL A 321 19.22 -9.61 -22.87
CA VAL A 321 19.75 -10.43 -21.79
C VAL A 321 20.30 -9.54 -20.70
N LYS A 322 19.80 -9.72 -19.46
CA LYS A 322 20.19 -8.92 -18.28
C LYS A 322 20.82 -9.84 -17.24
N ALA A 323 21.77 -9.30 -16.47
CA ALA A 323 22.46 -9.98 -15.39
C ALA A 323 22.34 -9.21 -14.07
N VAL A 324 22.25 -9.95 -12.98
CA VAL A 324 22.41 -9.45 -11.60
C VAL A 324 23.57 -10.19 -10.97
N VAL A 325 24.62 -9.48 -10.62
CA VAL A 325 25.84 -10.04 -10.00
C VAL A 325 25.73 -9.88 -8.49
N VAL A 326 25.90 -10.98 -7.78
CA VAL A 326 25.95 -11.02 -6.31
C VAL A 326 27.34 -11.47 -5.87
N PRO A 327 28.17 -10.60 -5.30
CA PRO A 327 29.45 -10.96 -4.75
C PRO A 327 29.34 -11.93 -3.57
N ASP A 328 30.34 -12.77 -3.36
CA ASP A 328 30.51 -13.64 -2.17
C ASP A 328 29.24 -14.45 -1.80
N CYS A 329 28.51 -14.92 -2.81
CA CYS A 329 27.24 -15.61 -2.64
C CYS A 329 27.42 -17.08 -2.21
N THR A 330 27.07 -17.37 -0.98
CA THR A 330 27.17 -18.71 -0.37
C THR A 330 25.89 -19.56 -0.51
N MET A 331 24.89 -19.10 -1.24
CA MET A 331 23.62 -19.82 -1.40
C MET A 331 23.82 -21.23 -1.96
N ALA A 332 23.22 -22.23 -1.29
CA ALA A 332 23.18 -23.60 -1.76
C ALA A 332 22.26 -23.73 -2.99
N ARG A 333 22.53 -24.71 -3.85
CA ARG A 333 21.77 -24.96 -5.08
C ARG A 333 20.24 -25.02 -4.86
N LYS A 334 19.79 -25.73 -3.81
CA LYS A 334 18.36 -25.84 -3.48
C LYS A 334 17.72 -24.49 -3.19
N ALA A 335 18.44 -23.57 -2.53
CA ALA A 335 17.95 -22.21 -2.27
C ALA A 335 17.88 -21.38 -3.56
N ILE A 336 18.87 -21.53 -4.45
CA ILE A 336 18.87 -20.88 -5.76
C ILE A 336 17.69 -21.37 -6.62
N ASP A 337 17.49 -22.69 -6.70
CA ASP A 337 16.43 -23.30 -7.48
C ASP A 337 15.04 -22.82 -6.97
N LYS A 338 14.86 -22.72 -5.64
CA LYS A 338 13.64 -22.16 -5.04
C LYS A 338 13.47 -20.68 -5.39
N LEU A 339 14.53 -19.86 -5.24
CA LEU A 339 14.49 -18.44 -5.58
C LEU A 339 14.13 -18.23 -7.06
N CYS A 340 14.70 -19.01 -7.97
CA CYS A 340 14.37 -18.95 -9.39
C CYS A 340 12.91 -19.32 -9.66
N ALA A 341 12.36 -20.33 -8.97
CA ALA A 341 10.94 -20.69 -9.09
C ALA A 341 10.03 -19.55 -8.56
N ASP A 342 10.38 -18.94 -7.44
CA ASP A 342 9.65 -17.81 -6.89
C ASP A 342 9.68 -16.57 -7.81
N VAL A 343 10.78 -16.34 -8.51
CA VAL A 343 10.90 -15.29 -9.55
C VAL A 343 10.02 -15.62 -10.74
N GLU A 344 10.05 -16.88 -11.24
CA GLU A 344 9.22 -17.32 -12.38
C GLU A 344 7.73 -17.13 -12.09
N VAL A 345 7.28 -17.49 -10.89
CA VAL A 345 5.87 -17.28 -10.46
C VAL A 345 5.51 -15.80 -10.45
N GLN A 346 6.39 -14.94 -9.96
CA GLN A 346 6.09 -13.51 -9.81
C GLN A 346 6.24 -12.71 -11.11
N ALA A 347 7.23 -13.04 -11.94
CA ALA A 347 7.56 -12.30 -13.16
C ALA A 347 6.99 -12.94 -14.45
N GLY A 348 6.45 -14.15 -14.36
CA GLY A 348 5.96 -14.91 -15.52
C GLY A 348 7.07 -15.41 -16.45
N SER A 349 8.34 -15.28 -16.08
CA SER A 349 9.48 -15.68 -16.90
C SER A 349 10.60 -16.30 -16.04
N LYS A 350 11.17 -17.36 -16.55
CA LYS A 350 12.18 -18.15 -15.84
C LYS A 350 13.55 -17.47 -15.86
N PRO A 351 14.18 -17.20 -14.71
CA PRO A 351 15.56 -16.77 -14.63
C PRO A 351 16.52 -17.95 -14.77
N TYR A 352 17.74 -17.65 -15.21
CA TYR A 352 18.87 -18.58 -15.32
C TYR A 352 19.96 -18.12 -14.37
N TRP A 353 21.02 -18.95 -14.20
CA TRP A 353 22.12 -18.59 -13.33
C TRP A 353 23.41 -19.35 -13.64
N PHE A 354 24.54 -18.82 -13.19
CA PHE A 354 25.81 -19.50 -13.05
C PHE A 354 26.59 -18.93 -11.86
N LYS A 355 27.65 -19.61 -11.45
CA LYS A 355 28.58 -19.18 -10.40
C LYS A 355 29.98 -19.09 -10.95
N VAL A 356 30.80 -18.30 -10.27
CA VAL A 356 32.25 -18.27 -10.48
C VAL A 356 32.92 -19.07 -9.34
N ASP A 357 33.61 -20.16 -9.66
CA ASP A 357 34.29 -20.99 -8.67
C ASP A 357 35.57 -20.32 -8.12
N GLU A 358 36.22 -20.95 -7.16
CA GLU A 358 37.45 -20.42 -6.54
C GLU A 358 38.63 -20.27 -7.54
N GLN A 359 38.61 -20.99 -8.65
CA GLN A 359 39.57 -20.93 -9.72
C GLN A 359 39.24 -19.91 -10.81
N GLY A 360 38.10 -19.25 -10.69
CA GLY A 360 37.59 -18.26 -11.66
C GLY A 360 36.82 -18.86 -12.83
N ASN A 361 36.49 -20.16 -12.81
CA ASN A 361 35.71 -20.79 -13.88
C ASN A 361 34.23 -20.67 -13.63
N PHE A 362 33.44 -20.64 -14.72
CA PHE A 362 32.00 -20.68 -14.63
C PHE A 362 31.49 -22.08 -14.31
N ALA A 363 30.60 -22.20 -13.33
CA ALA A 363 30.09 -23.46 -12.83
C ALA A 363 28.56 -23.42 -12.59
N GLY A 364 27.89 -24.52 -12.81
CA GLY A 364 26.44 -24.69 -12.58
C GLY A 364 25.56 -24.03 -13.60
N GLY A 365 24.24 -24.21 -13.49
CA GLY A 365 23.22 -23.58 -14.33
C GLY A 365 23.52 -23.60 -15.82
N ILE A 366 23.63 -22.40 -16.41
CA ILE A 366 23.91 -22.20 -17.84
C ILE A 366 25.41 -22.03 -18.18
N ALA A 367 26.32 -22.27 -17.23
CA ALA A 367 27.76 -22.05 -17.40
C ALA A 367 28.34 -22.68 -18.69
N LYS A 368 27.88 -23.87 -19.07
CA LYS A 368 28.37 -24.60 -20.26
C LYS A 368 28.15 -23.83 -21.59
N PHE A 369 27.18 -22.94 -21.65
CA PHE A 369 26.89 -22.11 -22.84
C PHE A 369 27.69 -20.81 -22.90
N LEU A 370 28.47 -20.51 -21.85
CA LEU A 370 29.20 -19.26 -21.65
C LEU A 370 30.71 -19.45 -21.61
N THR A 371 31.20 -20.69 -21.67
CA THR A 371 32.63 -21.05 -21.47
C THR A 371 33.53 -20.35 -22.48
N ASP A 372 33.16 -20.29 -23.74
CA ASP A 372 33.97 -19.69 -24.81
C ASP A 372 34.13 -18.18 -24.68
N LYS A 373 33.22 -17.52 -23.95
CA LYS A 373 33.18 -16.09 -23.69
C LYS A 373 33.44 -15.72 -22.23
N ALA A 374 33.86 -16.68 -21.43
CA ALA A 374 34.03 -16.51 -19.99
C ALA A 374 34.94 -15.32 -19.62
N ALA A 375 36.07 -15.16 -20.32
CA ALA A 375 37.00 -14.05 -20.05
C ALA A 375 36.36 -12.67 -20.36
N GLU A 376 35.63 -12.55 -21.48
CA GLU A 376 34.95 -11.34 -21.89
C GLU A 376 33.83 -10.97 -20.90
N ILE A 377 33.01 -11.95 -20.54
CA ILE A 377 31.90 -11.77 -19.56
C ILE A 377 32.47 -11.40 -18.17
N THR A 378 33.55 -12.06 -17.75
CA THR A 378 34.22 -11.76 -16.48
C THR A 378 34.72 -10.33 -16.42
N ALA A 379 35.34 -9.85 -17.49
CA ALA A 379 35.85 -8.48 -17.58
C ALA A 379 34.70 -7.44 -17.61
N ALA A 380 33.67 -7.71 -18.42
CA ALA A 380 32.54 -6.78 -18.59
C ALA A 380 31.67 -6.65 -17.33
N LEU A 381 31.39 -7.75 -16.63
CA LEU A 381 30.57 -7.76 -15.42
C LEU A 381 31.39 -7.62 -14.13
N GLY A 382 32.71 -7.53 -14.21
CA GLY A 382 33.58 -7.39 -13.04
C GLY A 382 33.55 -8.60 -12.10
N LEU A 383 33.41 -9.81 -12.66
CA LEU A 383 33.24 -11.02 -11.87
C LEU A 383 34.53 -11.43 -11.12
N LYS A 384 34.34 -11.96 -9.92
CA LYS A 384 35.40 -12.51 -9.06
C LYS A 384 35.02 -13.92 -8.60
N PRO A 385 36.00 -14.74 -8.15
CA PRO A 385 35.68 -15.98 -7.47
C PRO A 385 34.67 -15.79 -6.34
N GLY A 386 33.67 -16.66 -6.24
CA GLY A 386 32.59 -16.57 -5.27
C GLY A 386 31.36 -15.83 -5.76
N CYS A 387 31.38 -15.13 -6.91
CA CYS A 387 30.21 -14.47 -7.46
C CYS A 387 29.15 -15.47 -7.91
N PHE A 388 27.88 -15.11 -7.64
CA PHE A 388 26.71 -15.67 -8.28
C PHE A 388 26.20 -14.66 -9.32
N VAL A 389 25.80 -15.15 -10.48
CA VAL A 389 25.22 -14.33 -11.55
C VAL A 389 23.84 -14.89 -11.90
N GLY A 390 22.81 -14.12 -11.59
CA GLY A 390 21.46 -14.39 -12.06
C GLY A 390 21.26 -13.75 -13.43
N VAL A 391 20.65 -14.48 -14.36
CA VAL A 391 20.50 -14.06 -15.77
C VAL A 391 19.04 -14.15 -16.18
N THR A 392 18.55 -13.13 -16.89
CA THR A 392 17.20 -13.11 -17.48
C THR A 392 17.30 -12.84 -18.97
N ALA A 393 16.36 -13.41 -19.77
CA ALA A 393 16.39 -13.26 -21.20
C ALA A 393 14.98 -13.27 -21.79
N GLY A 394 14.76 -12.46 -22.83
CA GLY A 394 13.48 -12.35 -23.51
C GLY A 394 13.29 -11.01 -24.21
N LYS A 395 12.05 -10.64 -24.51
CA LYS A 395 11.74 -9.29 -24.99
C LYS A 395 12.21 -8.27 -23.94
N LYS A 396 12.63 -7.08 -24.38
CA LYS A 396 13.30 -6.06 -23.54
C LYS A 396 12.58 -5.83 -22.20
N THR A 397 11.31 -5.44 -22.24
CA THR A 397 10.54 -5.15 -21.02
C THR A 397 10.39 -6.37 -20.10
N ALA A 398 10.13 -7.55 -20.66
CA ALA A 398 10.02 -8.78 -19.89
C ALA A 398 11.34 -9.19 -19.22
N ALA A 399 12.46 -9.08 -19.96
CA ALA A 399 13.80 -9.38 -19.42
C ALA A 399 14.17 -8.40 -18.28
N GLN A 400 13.88 -7.11 -18.44
CA GLN A 400 14.10 -6.08 -17.42
C GLN A 400 13.24 -6.33 -16.17
N LYS A 401 11.91 -6.50 -16.31
CA LYS A 401 10.99 -6.77 -15.17
C LYS A 401 11.40 -8.04 -14.41
N THR A 402 11.77 -9.12 -15.13
CA THR A 402 12.26 -10.34 -14.49
C THR A 402 13.56 -10.12 -13.74
N ALA A 403 14.50 -9.31 -14.30
CA ALA A 403 15.75 -8.95 -13.63
C ALA A 403 15.50 -8.11 -12.38
N GLY A 404 14.52 -7.22 -12.38
CA GLY A 404 14.11 -6.44 -11.21
C GLY A 404 13.58 -7.31 -10.08
N VAL A 405 12.69 -8.27 -10.37
CA VAL A 405 12.21 -9.25 -9.40
C VAL A 405 13.35 -10.11 -8.86
N LEU A 406 14.24 -10.59 -9.75
CA LEU A 406 15.41 -11.37 -9.37
C LEU A 406 16.36 -10.56 -8.46
N ARG A 407 16.63 -9.29 -8.80
CA ARG A 407 17.43 -8.36 -8.00
C ARG A 407 16.87 -8.21 -6.59
N ALA A 408 15.55 -7.93 -6.49
CA ALA A 408 14.89 -7.73 -5.20
C ALA A 408 14.97 -8.99 -4.32
N LYS A 409 14.70 -10.17 -4.89
CA LYS A 409 14.79 -11.44 -4.16
C LYS A 409 16.21 -11.80 -3.76
N LEU A 410 17.20 -11.53 -4.60
CA LEU A 410 18.61 -11.74 -4.27
C LEU A 410 19.08 -10.80 -3.16
N GLY A 411 18.74 -9.51 -3.23
CA GLY A 411 19.07 -8.55 -2.19
C GLY A 411 18.49 -8.92 -0.82
N ALA A 412 17.24 -9.40 -0.80
CA ALA A 412 16.61 -9.86 0.45
C ALA A 412 17.16 -11.20 0.97
N ALA A 413 17.60 -12.10 0.07
CA ALA A 413 18.02 -13.45 0.44
C ALA A 413 19.50 -13.55 0.82
N VAL A 414 20.36 -12.68 0.28
CA VAL A 414 21.80 -12.72 0.53
C VAL A 414 22.17 -11.65 1.56
N PRO A 415 22.71 -12.04 2.73
CA PRO A 415 23.08 -11.08 3.78
C PRO A 415 24.07 -10.02 3.28
N GLY A 416 23.88 -8.77 3.71
CA GLY A 416 24.77 -7.66 3.40
C GLY A 416 24.38 -6.83 2.17
N HIS A 417 23.39 -7.27 1.38
CA HIS A 417 22.96 -6.57 0.16
C HIS A 417 21.68 -5.76 0.32
N MET A 418 21.06 -5.76 1.49
CA MET A 418 19.87 -4.96 1.79
C MET A 418 19.96 -4.38 3.21
N ASP A 419 19.86 -3.06 3.31
CA ASP A 419 19.72 -2.38 4.60
C ASP A 419 18.24 -2.25 4.96
N THR A 420 17.77 -3.08 5.89
CA THR A 420 16.35 -3.15 6.27
C THR A 420 15.91 -2.09 7.26
N GLU A 421 16.85 -1.32 7.85
CA GLU A 421 16.56 -0.38 8.94
C GLU A 421 16.51 1.08 8.50
N ARG A 422 16.15 1.34 7.24
CA ARG A 422 16.02 2.70 6.72
C ARG A 422 14.83 2.86 5.78
N TYR A 423 14.35 4.11 5.67
CA TYR A 423 13.49 4.58 4.58
C TYR A 423 14.35 5.30 3.56
N GLU A 424 14.20 4.93 2.30
CA GLU A 424 14.92 5.58 1.20
C GLU A 424 13.94 5.96 0.09
N PHE A 425 13.80 7.27 -0.13
CA PHE A 425 12.92 7.86 -1.12
C PHE A 425 13.66 8.15 -2.42
N CYS A 426 12.96 8.04 -3.53
CA CYS A 426 13.40 8.58 -4.81
C CYS A 426 12.19 8.98 -5.66
N TRP A 427 12.43 9.87 -6.59
CA TRP A 427 11.52 10.20 -7.67
C TRP A 427 11.86 9.39 -8.90
N ILE A 428 10.85 8.76 -9.50
CA ILE A 428 10.95 8.26 -10.87
C ILE A 428 10.27 9.30 -11.76
N VAL A 429 10.96 9.76 -12.80
CA VAL A 429 10.52 10.86 -13.66
C VAL A 429 10.60 10.46 -15.13
N ASP A 430 10.03 11.29 -16.01
CA ASP A 430 10.10 11.10 -17.46
C ASP A 430 9.55 9.74 -17.92
N PHE A 431 8.31 9.46 -17.53
CA PHE A 431 7.60 8.26 -17.99
C PHE A 431 7.27 8.37 -19.49
N PRO A 432 7.28 7.26 -20.23
CA PRO A 432 6.78 7.26 -21.59
C PRO A 432 5.30 7.65 -21.61
N MET A 433 4.91 8.50 -22.58
CA MET A 433 3.52 8.91 -22.71
C MET A 433 2.65 7.83 -23.35
N TYR A 434 3.26 7.06 -24.25
CA TYR A 434 2.59 6.01 -25.01
C TYR A 434 3.30 4.67 -24.89
N GLU A 435 2.53 3.60 -25.08
CA GLU A 435 3.03 2.22 -25.18
C GLU A 435 2.22 1.45 -26.21
N ILE A 436 2.70 0.27 -26.59
CA ILE A 436 1.89 -0.67 -27.37
C ILE A 436 1.13 -1.55 -26.40
N GLY A 437 -0.19 -1.49 -26.46
CA GLY A 437 -1.08 -2.32 -25.64
C GLY A 437 -0.80 -3.80 -25.85
N GLU A 438 -0.67 -4.56 -24.75
CA GLU A 438 -0.35 -6.00 -24.83
C GLU A 438 -1.45 -6.80 -25.50
N GLU A 439 -2.71 -6.42 -25.30
CA GLU A 439 -3.88 -7.12 -25.87
C GLU A 439 -4.29 -6.54 -27.24
N SER A 440 -4.29 -5.21 -27.37
CA SER A 440 -4.73 -4.54 -28.59
C SER A 440 -3.68 -4.56 -29.71
N GLY A 441 -2.39 -4.54 -29.35
CA GLY A 441 -1.28 -4.32 -30.28
C GLY A 441 -1.24 -2.91 -30.88
N GLU A 442 -2.08 -1.99 -30.38
CA GLU A 442 -2.21 -0.62 -30.84
C GLU A 442 -1.49 0.35 -29.91
N LEU A 443 -1.26 1.58 -30.37
CA LEU A 443 -0.70 2.65 -29.54
C LEU A 443 -1.74 3.11 -28.52
N GLU A 444 -1.37 3.09 -27.24
CA GLU A 444 -2.22 3.49 -26.10
C GLU A 444 -1.44 4.44 -25.19
N PHE A 445 -2.16 5.16 -24.31
CA PHE A 445 -1.50 5.90 -23.24
C PHE A 445 -0.89 4.93 -22.21
N CYS A 446 0.37 5.16 -21.85
CA CYS A 446 1.07 4.29 -20.91
C CYS A 446 0.50 4.37 -19.48
N HIS A 447 0.11 5.57 -19.03
CA HIS A 447 -0.42 5.84 -17.69
C HIS A 447 -1.57 6.85 -17.76
N ASN A 448 -1.33 8.10 -17.32
CA ASN A 448 -2.36 9.13 -17.26
C ASN A 448 -2.43 9.94 -18.57
N PRO A 449 -3.55 9.90 -19.30
CA PRO A 449 -3.72 10.64 -20.57
C PRO A 449 -3.72 12.16 -20.41
N PHE A 450 -3.89 12.68 -19.18
CA PHE A 450 -3.93 14.11 -18.89
C PHE A 450 -2.58 14.70 -18.51
N SER A 451 -1.48 13.99 -18.78
CA SER A 451 -0.13 14.47 -18.52
C SER A 451 0.38 15.37 -19.66
N MET A 452 1.13 16.40 -19.32
CA MET A 452 1.77 17.26 -20.29
C MET A 452 2.95 16.53 -20.97
N PRO A 453 2.98 16.41 -22.30
CA PRO A 453 4.13 15.85 -22.99
C PRO A 453 5.36 16.78 -22.88
N ASN A 454 6.54 16.18 -22.75
CA ASN A 454 7.81 16.91 -22.85
C ASN A 454 7.97 17.40 -24.29
N GLY A 455 8.03 18.74 -24.47
CA GLY A 455 8.03 19.35 -25.80
C GLY A 455 6.68 19.92 -26.25
N GLY A 456 5.61 19.74 -25.45
CA GLY A 456 4.29 20.33 -25.69
C GLY A 456 3.66 19.91 -27.01
N LEU A 457 3.04 20.85 -27.72
CA LEU A 457 2.36 20.58 -29.01
C LEU A 457 3.34 20.15 -30.11
N GLU A 458 4.51 20.74 -30.14
CA GLU A 458 5.50 20.54 -31.23
C GLU A 458 5.94 19.06 -31.33
N ILE A 459 6.21 18.38 -30.22
CA ILE A 459 6.63 16.95 -30.21
C ILE A 459 5.53 16.04 -30.74
N LEU A 460 4.25 16.35 -30.44
CA LEU A 460 3.10 15.60 -30.92
C LEU A 460 2.91 15.78 -32.43
N GLU A 461 3.09 17.01 -32.94
CA GLU A 461 3.05 17.27 -34.36
C GLU A 461 4.20 16.61 -35.11
N GLN A 462 5.41 16.58 -34.54
CA GLN A 462 6.55 15.83 -35.09
C GLN A 462 6.25 14.34 -35.18
N ALA A 463 5.60 13.77 -34.18
CA ALA A 463 5.18 12.36 -34.19
C ALA A 463 4.13 12.11 -35.27
N GLU A 464 3.14 12.99 -35.44
CA GLU A 464 2.15 12.89 -36.50
C GLU A 464 2.80 12.92 -37.90
N ARG A 465 3.82 13.73 -38.10
CA ARG A 465 4.59 13.79 -39.35
C ARG A 465 5.56 12.62 -39.54
N GLY A 466 5.69 11.73 -38.54
CA GLY A 466 6.62 10.59 -38.56
C GLY A 466 8.09 10.98 -38.36
N GLU A 467 8.36 12.17 -37.83
CA GLU A 467 9.69 12.66 -37.50
C GLU A 467 10.21 12.11 -36.19
N VAL A 468 9.29 11.76 -35.25
CA VAL A 468 9.54 11.16 -33.95
C VAL A 468 8.66 9.95 -33.77
N ASP A 469 9.20 8.86 -33.21
CA ASP A 469 8.38 7.71 -32.83
C ASP A 469 7.52 8.08 -31.61
N PRO A 470 6.20 7.89 -31.64
CA PRO A 470 5.36 8.13 -30.46
C PRO A 470 5.83 7.44 -29.18
N LEU A 471 6.50 6.28 -29.29
CA LEU A 471 7.08 5.54 -28.15
C LEU A 471 8.30 6.25 -27.52
N ASP A 472 8.89 7.23 -28.20
CA ASP A 472 9.97 8.07 -27.68
C ASP A 472 9.48 9.39 -27.05
N ILE A 473 8.15 9.60 -26.99
CA ILE A 473 7.56 10.75 -26.32
C ILE A 473 7.44 10.47 -24.83
N TYR A 474 8.05 11.32 -24.03
CA TYR A 474 7.94 11.29 -22.57
C TYR A 474 6.95 12.34 -22.08
N ALA A 475 6.37 12.11 -20.93
CA ALA A 475 5.48 13.06 -20.24
C ALA A 475 6.08 13.51 -18.92
N TYR A 476 5.69 14.68 -18.43
CA TYR A 476 5.99 15.17 -17.08
C TYR A 476 5.15 14.38 -16.05
N GLN A 477 5.31 13.05 -16.07
CA GLN A 477 4.79 12.14 -15.06
C GLN A 477 5.90 11.77 -14.09
N TYR A 478 5.52 11.56 -12.83
CA TYR A 478 6.46 11.23 -11.77
C TYR A 478 5.82 10.40 -10.69
N ASP A 479 6.60 9.44 -10.17
CA ASP A 479 6.22 8.61 -9.03
C ASP A 479 7.17 8.86 -7.86
N LEU A 480 6.62 8.95 -6.65
CA LEU A 480 7.38 8.90 -5.43
C LEU A 480 7.47 7.46 -4.95
N VAL A 481 8.68 6.95 -4.85
CA VAL A 481 8.96 5.59 -4.41
C VAL A 481 9.69 5.60 -3.07
N CYS A 482 9.31 4.72 -2.17
CA CYS A 482 10.02 4.44 -0.92
C CYS A 482 10.15 2.93 -0.71
N ASN A 483 11.39 2.46 -0.55
CA ASN A 483 11.66 1.06 -0.23
C ASN A 483 11.01 0.05 -1.20
N GLY A 484 10.99 0.35 -2.49
CA GLY A 484 10.39 -0.51 -3.51
C GLY A 484 8.87 -0.43 -3.61
N VAL A 485 8.25 0.46 -2.85
CA VAL A 485 6.80 0.73 -2.88
C VAL A 485 6.54 2.07 -3.56
N GLU A 486 5.72 2.06 -4.60
CA GLU A 486 5.15 3.28 -5.17
C GLU A 486 4.19 3.91 -4.15
N LEU A 487 4.64 4.95 -3.49
CA LEU A 487 3.79 5.69 -2.56
C LEU A 487 2.78 6.58 -3.27
N SER A 488 3.17 7.12 -4.42
CA SER A 488 2.38 8.12 -5.11
C SER A 488 2.73 8.21 -6.57
N SER A 489 1.73 8.52 -7.40
CA SER A 489 1.87 8.90 -8.80
C SER A 489 1.27 10.28 -9.05
N GLY A 490 1.91 11.06 -9.92
CA GLY A 490 1.49 12.41 -10.25
C GLY A 490 1.96 12.86 -11.64
N ALA A 491 1.53 14.07 -12.01
CA ALA A 491 1.96 14.69 -13.28
C ALA A 491 1.80 16.22 -13.24
N VAL A 492 2.58 16.91 -14.07
CA VAL A 492 2.16 18.20 -14.60
C VAL A 492 1.04 17.94 -15.59
N ARG A 493 -0.08 18.63 -15.44
CA ARG A 493 -1.28 18.35 -16.22
C ARG A 493 -1.26 19.04 -17.57
N ASN A 494 -1.77 18.36 -18.55
CA ASN A 494 -2.14 18.99 -19.80
C ASN A 494 -3.38 19.86 -19.54
N HIS A 495 -3.24 21.16 -19.71
CA HIS A 495 -4.27 22.18 -19.47
C HIS A 495 -4.65 22.92 -20.75
N ASP A 496 -4.02 22.56 -21.87
CA ASP A 496 -4.25 23.16 -23.19
C ASP A 496 -5.15 22.23 -24.01
N PRO A 497 -6.33 22.70 -24.48
CA PRO A 497 -7.25 21.86 -25.24
C PRO A 497 -6.67 21.40 -26.59
N GLU A 498 -5.78 22.20 -27.23
CA GLU A 498 -5.15 21.85 -28.49
C GLU A 498 -4.15 20.70 -28.31
N ILE A 499 -3.30 20.78 -27.27
CA ILE A 499 -2.38 19.69 -26.89
C ILE A 499 -3.17 18.44 -26.50
N MET A 500 -4.30 18.60 -25.76
CA MET A 500 -5.14 17.49 -25.36
C MET A 500 -5.71 16.73 -26.57
N VAL A 501 -6.30 17.45 -27.52
CA VAL A 501 -6.84 16.85 -28.74
C VAL A 501 -5.73 16.15 -29.53
N LYS A 502 -4.60 16.83 -29.75
CA LYS A 502 -3.49 16.26 -30.49
C LYS A 502 -2.91 14.99 -29.84
N ALA A 503 -2.80 14.95 -28.52
CA ALA A 503 -2.35 13.76 -27.78
C ALA A 503 -3.30 12.57 -27.98
N PHE A 504 -4.61 12.81 -27.99
CA PHE A 504 -5.61 11.77 -28.21
C PHE A 504 -5.70 11.34 -29.67
N GLU A 505 -5.45 12.22 -30.64
CA GLU A 505 -5.42 11.86 -32.07
C GLU A 505 -4.35 10.79 -32.38
N LEU A 506 -3.20 10.81 -31.71
CA LEU A 506 -2.15 9.79 -31.87
C LEU A 506 -2.63 8.39 -31.48
N VAL A 507 -3.56 8.28 -30.52
CA VAL A 507 -4.21 7.02 -30.14
C VAL A 507 -5.57 6.84 -30.83
N ARG A 508 -5.81 7.53 -31.96
CA ARG A 508 -6.99 7.40 -32.82
C ARG A 508 -8.31 7.87 -32.18
N LEU A 509 -8.25 8.76 -31.21
CA LEU A 509 -9.41 9.40 -30.60
C LEU A 509 -9.43 10.87 -31.01
N GLY A 510 -10.42 11.28 -31.79
CA GLY A 510 -10.52 12.66 -32.28
C GLY A 510 -11.11 13.64 -31.27
N GLU A 511 -11.20 14.91 -31.66
CA GLU A 511 -11.76 15.97 -30.83
C GLU A 511 -13.17 15.67 -30.32
N ASP A 512 -14.01 15.07 -31.16
CA ASP A 512 -15.39 14.70 -30.79
C ASP A 512 -15.39 13.61 -29.70
N ASP A 513 -14.44 12.66 -29.72
CA ASP A 513 -14.27 11.64 -28.70
C ASP A 513 -13.85 12.26 -27.36
N VAL A 514 -12.90 13.22 -27.40
CA VAL A 514 -12.44 13.97 -26.25
C VAL A 514 -13.59 14.74 -25.62
N LYS A 515 -14.37 15.46 -26.44
CA LYS A 515 -15.56 16.20 -25.99
C LYS A 515 -16.64 15.30 -25.39
N ALA A 516 -16.83 14.11 -25.96
CA ALA A 516 -17.81 13.15 -25.47
C ALA A 516 -17.37 12.49 -24.15
N LYS A 517 -16.08 12.14 -24.03
CA LYS A 517 -15.56 11.46 -22.85
C LYS A 517 -15.26 12.42 -21.67
N PHE A 518 -14.79 13.64 -21.96
CA PHE A 518 -14.33 14.62 -20.97
C PHE A 518 -14.95 16.00 -21.17
N PRO A 519 -16.28 16.14 -21.30
CA PRO A 519 -16.91 17.40 -21.67
C PRO A 519 -16.61 18.54 -20.70
N ALA A 520 -16.62 18.26 -19.40
CA ALA A 520 -16.36 19.27 -18.38
C ALA A 520 -14.93 19.82 -18.44
N MET A 521 -13.94 18.92 -18.56
CA MET A 521 -12.53 19.29 -18.61
C MET A 521 -12.19 20.05 -19.91
N TYR A 522 -12.60 19.50 -21.07
CA TYR A 522 -12.38 20.16 -22.36
C TYR A 522 -12.95 21.59 -22.36
N ASN A 523 -14.22 21.73 -21.95
CA ASN A 523 -14.84 23.04 -21.88
C ASN A 523 -14.14 23.98 -20.90
N ALA A 524 -13.75 23.50 -19.72
CA ALA A 524 -13.06 24.32 -18.73
C ALA A 524 -11.71 24.82 -19.24
N PHE A 525 -10.96 23.98 -19.95
CA PHE A 525 -9.67 24.37 -20.55
C PHE A 525 -9.86 25.41 -21.65
N CYS A 526 -10.93 25.35 -22.42
CA CYS A 526 -11.26 26.38 -23.42
C CYS A 526 -11.56 27.76 -22.80
N TYR A 527 -11.89 27.84 -21.51
CA TYR A 527 -12.06 29.12 -20.79
C TYR A 527 -10.76 29.63 -20.14
N GLY A 528 -9.62 29.02 -20.40
CA GLY A 528 -8.31 29.46 -19.91
C GLY A 528 -7.94 28.82 -18.58
N ALA A 529 -7.55 27.57 -18.62
CA ALA A 529 -7.02 26.85 -17.47
C ALA A 529 -5.58 27.29 -17.13
N PRO A 530 -5.24 27.44 -15.85
CA PRO A 530 -3.84 27.67 -15.46
C PRO A 530 -3.01 26.41 -15.68
N PRO A 531 -1.68 26.51 -15.91
CA PRO A 531 -0.80 25.36 -15.72
C PRO A 531 -0.96 24.84 -14.30
N HIS A 532 -1.06 23.53 -14.13
CA HIS A 532 -1.25 22.93 -12.82
C HIS A 532 -0.60 21.54 -12.72
N ALA A 533 -0.28 21.14 -11.51
CA ALA A 533 0.41 19.90 -11.23
C ALA A 533 -0.05 19.32 -9.89
N GLY A 534 -0.05 18.01 -9.79
CA GLY A 534 -0.46 17.35 -8.55
C GLY A 534 0.01 15.91 -8.45
N ILE A 535 -0.30 15.31 -7.31
CA ILE A 535 0.11 13.96 -6.96
C ILE A 535 -0.87 13.40 -5.92
N ALA A 536 -0.91 12.08 -5.75
CA ALA A 536 -1.85 11.43 -4.86
C ALA A 536 -1.21 10.31 -4.03
N PRO A 537 -0.44 10.64 -2.96
CA PRO A 537 0.14 9.64 -2.06
C PRO A 537 -0.91 8.73 -1.42
N GLY A 538 -0.70 7.40 -1.54
CA GLY A 538 -1.54 6.40 -0.92
C GLY A 538 -1.38 6.37 0.60
N VAL A 539 -2.41 6.80 1.35
CA VAL A 539 -2.39 6.82 2.82
C VAL A 539 -2.16 5.42 3.37
N ASP A 540 -2.84 4.44 2.82
CA ASP A 540 -2.75 3.06 3.28
C ASP A 540 -1.35 2.46 3.07
N ARG A 541 -0.71 2.71 1.92
CA ARG A 541 0.67 2.28 1.66
C ARG A 541 1.67 2.96 2.61
N MET A 542 1.52 4.27 2.86
CA MET A 542 2.37 4.99 3.82
C MET A 542 2.26 4.38 5.22
N VAL A 543 1.03 4.17 5.71
CA VAL A 543 0.81 3.60 7.04
C VAL A 543 1.34 2.16 7.12
N MET A 544 1.19 1.35 6.08
CA MET A 544 1.75 0.00 6.00
C MET A 544 3.28 0.02 6.18
N LEU A 545 3.99 0.89 5.45
CA LEU A 545 5.45 1.06 5.61
C LEU A 545 5.84 1.54 7.01
N LEU A 546 5.13 2.54 7.55
CA LEU A 546 5.40 3.08 8.90
C LEU A 546 5.14 2.04 9.99
N ALA A 547 4.11 1.22 9.84
CA ALA A 547 3.79 0.11 10.73
C ALA A 547 4.79 -1.07 10.58
N GLY A 548 5.53 -1.14 9.46
CA GLY A 548 6.38 -2.28 9.11
C GLY A 548 5.55 -3.56 8.93
N GLU A 549 4.39 -3.45 8.30
CA GLU A 549 3.52 -4.56 7.95
C GLU A 549 3.68 -4.92 6.47
N ASP A 550 3.58 -6.22 6.16
CA ASP A 550 3.71 -6.73 4.79
C ASP A 550 2.36 -6.76 4.05
N CYS A 551 1.27 -6.51 4.77
CA CYS A 551 -0.08 -6.56 4.23
C CYS A 551 -0.90 -5.32 4.63
N ILE A 552 -1.46 -4.65 3.62
CA ILE A 552 -2.25 -3.43 3.80
C ILE A 552 -3.51 -3.66 4.68
N ARG A 553 -4.06 -4.87 4.71
CA ARG A 553 -5.24 -5.20 5.53
C ARG A 553 -4.97 -5.13 7.03
N GLU A 554 -3.71 -5.21 7.45
CA GLU A 554 -3.35 -5.05 8.87
C GLU A 554 -3.52 -3.61 9.40
N ILE A 555 -3.54 -2.62 8.49
CA ILE A 555 -3.66 -1.20 8.86
C ILE A 555 -5.05 -0.61 8.58
N ILE A 556 -5.98 -1.40 8.04
CA ILE A 556 -7.36 -1.00 7.76
C ILE A 556 -8.26 -1.55 8.88
N PRO A 557 -9.15 -0.73 9.48
CA PRO A 557 -10.02 -1.19 10.58
C PRO A 557 -10.90 -2.39 10.20
N PHE A 558 -11.59 -2.29 9.08
CA PHE A 558 -12.53 -3.30 8.56
C PHE A 558 -12.24 -3.56 7.08
N PRO A 559 -11.18 -4.31 6.75
CA PRO A 559 -10.82 -4.58 5.37
C PRO A 559 -11.68 -5.70 4.77
N MET A 560 -11.87 -5.67 3.47
CA MET A 560 -12.32 -6.83 2.72
C MET A 560 -11.23 -7.92 2.68
N ASN A 561 -11.64 -9.16 2.48
CA ASN A 561 -10.71 -10.25 2.21
C ASN A 561 -10.14 -10.16 0.78
N LYS A 562 -9.25 -11.07 0.41
CA LYS A 562 -8.63 -11.11 -0.94
C LYS A 562 -9.64 -11.32 -2.08
N ASN A 563 -10.84 -11.81 -1.79
CA ASN A 563 -11.90 -12.04 -2.76
C ASN A 563 -12.91 -10.87 -2.82
N ALA A 564 -12.55 -9.70 -2.32
CA ALA A 564 -13.40 -8.51 -2.26
C ALA A 564 -14.70 -8.72 -1.45
N GLN A 565 -14.64 -9.47 -0.34
CA GLN A 565 -15.78 -9.74 0.53
C GLN A 565 -15.53 -9.16 1.93
N ASP A 566 -16.50 -8.46 2.48
CA ASP A 566 -16.60 -8.19 3.92
C ASP A 566 -17.36 -9.34 4.59
N VAL A 567 -16.61 -10.31 5.11
CA VAL A 567 -17.17 -11.53 5.72
C VAL A 567 -17.82 -11.26 7.08
N MET A 568 -17.56 -10.11 7.70
CA MET A 568 -18.19 -9.71 8.96
C MET A 568 -19.58 -9.13 8.72
N MET A 569 -19.74 -8.28 7.72
CA MET A 569 -21.00 -7.62 7.37
C MET A 569 -21.80 -8.38 6.31
N GLY A 570 -21.21 -9.42 5.69
CA GLY A 570 -21.85 -10.19 4.63
C GLY A 570 -21.98 -9.42 3.30
N ALA A 571 -20.99 -8.61 2.95
CA ALA A 571 -20.97 -7.90 1.68
C ALA A 571 -19.95 -8.53 0.71
N PRO A 572 -20.28 -8.61 -0.62
CA PRO A 572 -21.56 -8.28 -1.22
C PRO A 572 -22.65 -9.30 -0.85
N GLY A 573 -23.89 -8.82 -0.73
CA GLY A 573 -25.05 -9.65 -0.40
C GLY A 573 -26.16 -9.51 -1.43
N THR A 574 -27.15 -10.39 -1.34
CA THR A 574 -28.37 -10.31 -2.15
C THR A 574 -29.23 -9.13 -1.71
N VAL A 575 -30.04 -8.62 -2.61
CA VAL A 575 -31.00 -7.54 -2.35
C VAL A 575 -32.43 -8.06 -2.56
N GLU A 576 -33.40 -7.43 -1.92
CA GLU A 576 -34.80 -7.79 -2.08
C GLU A 576 -35.31 -7.51 -3.50
N PRO A 577 -36.16 -8.38 -4.08
CA PRO A 577 -36.67 -8.22 -5.45
C PRO A 577 -37.29 -6.84 -5.73
N HIS A 578 -38.04 -6.27 -4.79
CA HIS A 578 -38.63 -4.96 -4.96
C HIS A 578 -37.61 -3.83 -5.12
N GLN A 579 -36.39 -3.96 -4.55
CA GLN A 579 -35.32 -3.00 -4.71
C GLN A 579 -34.77 -3.01 -6.16
N LEU A 580 -34.70 -4.20 -6.78
CA LEU A 580 -34.33 -4.32 -8.18
C LEU A 580 -35.40 -3.72 -9.10
N GLU A 581 -36.68 -3.97 -8.81
CA GLU A 581 -37.79 -3.41 -9.54
C GLU A 581 -37.80 -1.86 -9.48
N GLU A 582 -37.57 -1.27 -8.29
CA GLU A 582 -37.46 0.17 -8.12
C GLU A 582 -36.30 0.81 -8.88
N LEU A 583 -35.22 0.03 -9.10
CA LEU A 583 -34.04 0.45 -9.85
C LEU A 583 -34.17 0.16 -11.35
N HIS A 584 -35.24 -0.51 -11.79
CA HIS A 584 -35.46 -0.95 -13.17
C HIS A 584 -34.31 -1.82 -13.72
N ILE A 585 -33.77 -2.71 -12.89
CA ILE A 585 -32.67 -3.64 -13.26
C ILE A 585 -33.07 -5.08 -12.94
N ALA A 586 -32.40 -6.04 -13.59
CA ALA A 586 -32.56 -7.46 -13.32
C ALA A 586 -31.19 -8.12 -13.26
N VAL A 587 -31.05 -9.13 -12.41
CA VAL A 587 -29.89 -10.02 -12.42
C VAL A 587 -30.06 -11.01 -13.56
N VAL A 588 -29.07 -11.08 -14.46
CA VAL A 588 -29.02 -12.03 -15.59
C VAL A 588 -27.84 -12.98 -15.37
N GLY A 589 -28.06 -14.26 -15.58
CA GLY A 589 -27.09 -15.32 -15.36
C GLY A 589 -27.48 -16.28 -14.24
N ASP A 590 -26.76 -17.39 -14.12
CA ASP A 590 -26.94 -18.35 -13.03
C ASP A 590 -26.41 -17.72 -11.72
N THR A 591 -27.32 -17.38 -10.84
CA THR A 591 -26.95 -17.06 -9.46
C THR A 591 -26.65 -18.39 -8.76
N GLU A 592 -25.39 -18.63 -8.38
CA GLU A 592 -25.11 -19.74 -7.46
C GLU A 592 -25.94 -19.52 -6.19
N PRO A 593 -26.65 -20.56 -5.70
CA PRO A 593 -27.34 -20.44 -4.42
C PRO A 593 -26.29 -20.17 -3.33
N ASP A 594 -26.57 -19.19 -2.47
CA ASP A 594 -25.76 -18.91 -1.28
C ASP A 594 -25.52 -20.22 -0.52
N THR A 595 -24.38 -20.87 -0.76
CA THR A 595 -23.93 -21.95 0.10
C THR A 595 -23.53 -21.31 1.41
N GLU A 596 -24.32 -21.59 2.44
CA GLU A 596 -24.30 -21.11 3.82
C GLU A 596 -22.93 -20.61 4.32
N ALA A 597 -22.92 -19.36 4.80
CA ALA A 597 -21.80 -18.71 5.47
C ALA A 597 -21.53 -19.28 6.88
#